data_122aaeed06e3ad0a7663bbd4e07c40eb
#
_entry.id   122aaeed06e3ad0a7663bbd4e07c40eb
#
_cell.length_a   1.000
_cell.length_b   1.000
_cell.length_c   1.000
_cell.angle_alpha   90.00
_cell.angle_beta   90.00
_cell.angle_gamma   90.00
#
_symmetry.space_group_name_H-M   'P 1'
#
loop_
_entity.id
_entity.type
_entity.pdbx_description
1 polymer ?
#
loop_
_entity_poly.entity_id
_entity_poly.type
_entity_poly.pdbx_seq_one_letter_code
_entity_poly.pdbx_strand_id
1 'polypeptide(L)'
;MQNIHIIALTHRSVGVQEIGRYHLSDEHRADVLHHTKVSCGLTELMYLSTCNRVEFIFVTTETVDVSFVSRFFTAFFDSSEKDSIILAINHAEIYSGENALRHILNVAASLDSLVVGEREIITQVRKAYDLSRELGISGDTIRILIQKTIETAKKVYTQTDIARNPVSVVSLAYRKLRDLNVPLNARIILVGAGVTNTAMARYLSKHGYTDFVVFNRTLSNAEKLASELKGTAFPLYTLPHYKEGFDVIVTCTGSEEIIITKEVYRTLTANDNSRKVVIDLAVPNDLDPAVPEQYDVNLIAVNNLQEVANENLKERENQLDACNAIIENSILEFRGELRQRQVQVAMSDVPKKVKEIHDTAVNSVFAKEIEQMDSASKEILEKVLNYVEKKYISVPMKMAREILEEEFRQN
;
A
#
# COMPACT_ATOMS: atom_id res chain seq x y z
N MET A 1 4.82 -10.67 18.40
CA MET A 1 3.90 -9.63 17.89
C MET A 1 4.15 -8.24 18.45
N GLN A 2 4.49 -8.11 19.74
CA GLN A 2 4.66 -6.82 20.43
C GLN A 2 5.66 -5.85 19.76
N ASN A 3 6.61 -6.36 18.99
CA ASN A 3 7.67 -5.58 18.34
C ASN A 3 7.30 -5.07 16.93
N ILE A 4 6.10 -5.35 16.44
CA ILE A 4 5.61 -4.87 15.14
C ILE A 4 4.88 -3.56 15.37
N HIS A 5 5.27 -2.53 14.65
CA HIS A 5 4.71 -1.19 14.77
C HIS A 5 4.43 -0.60 13.39
N ILE A 6 3.44 0.29 13.33
CA ILE A 6 3.12 1.09 12.16
C ILE A 6 2.97 2.53 12.59
N ILE A 7 3.64 3.44 11.89
CA ILE A 7 3.38 4.87 11.92
C ILE A 7 2.66 5.21 10.62
N ALA A 8 1.45 5.74 10.70
CA ALA A 8 0.62 6.06 9.55
C ALA A 8 0.29 7.56 9.50
N LEU A 9 0.45 8.13 8.34
CA LEU A 9 -0.02 9.47 7.98
C LEU A 9 -1.06 9.29 6.86
N THR A 10 -2.29 9.67 7.14
CA THR A 10 -3.41 9.43 6.24
C THR A 10 -4.08 10.74 5.84
N HIS A 11 -4.85 10.74 4.77
CA HIS A 11 -5.65 11.89 4.38
C HIS A 11 -6.60 12.38 5.48
N ARG A 12 -6.94 11.51 6.45
CA ARG A 12 -7.78 11.85 7.61
C ARG A 12 -7.01 12.59 8.68
N SER A 13 -5.73 12.25 8.85
CA SER A 13 -4.90 12.81 9.92
C SER A 13 -4.18 14.09 9.50
N VAL A 14 -3.68 14.20 8.25
CA VAL A 14 -2.88 15.35 7.79
C VAL A 14 -3.45 16.06 6.55
N GLY A 15 -4.51 15.54 5.93
CA GLY A 15 -5.04 16.07 4.67
C GLY A 15 -4.23 15.62 3.43
N VAL A 16 -4.90 15.59 2.27
CA VAL A 16 -4.33 15.03 1.02
C VAL A 16 -3.11 15.84 0.53
N GLN A 17 -3.13 17.16 0.69
CA GLN A 17 -2.03 18.04 0.24
C GLN A 17 -0.75 17.79 1.05
N GLU A 18 -0.88 17.57 2.35
CA GLU A 18 0.26 17.38 3.26
C GLU A 18 0.89 16.00 3.13
N ILE A 19 0.13 14.97 2.73
CA ILE A 19 0.67 13.61 2.52
C ILE A 19 1.82 13.62 1.50
N GLY A 20 1.74 14.48 0.49
CA GLY A 20 2.75 14.62 -0.55
C GLY A 20 4.16 14.92 -0.01
N ARG A 21 4.27 15.58 1.14
CA ARG A 21 5.55 15.89 1.79
C ARG A 21 6.32 14.65 2.25
N TYR A 22 5.61 13.56 2.52
CA TYR A 22 6.17 12.30 3.01
C TYR A 22 6.46 11.32 1.89
N HIS A 23 6.24 11.70 0.63
CA HIS A 23 6.57 10.88 -0.53
C HIS A 23 8.05 10.98 -0.85
N LEU A 24 8.70 9.85 -1.01
CA LEU A 24 10.10 9.78 -1.44
C LEU A 24 10.21 9.57 -2.94
N SER A 25 11.04 10.37 -3.59
CA SER A 25 11.43 10.12 -4.98
C SER A 25 12.24 8.82 -5.09
N ASP A 26 12.20 8.18 -6.25
CA ASP A 26 12.91 6.91 -6.47
C ASP A 26 14.44 7.04 -6.24
N GLU A 27 15.01 8.22 -6.54
CA GLU A 27 16.44 8.51 -6.42
C GLU A 27 16.93 8.54 -4.97
N HIS A 28 16.14 9.09 -4.05
CA HIS A 28 16.54 9.29 -2.63
C HIS A 28 15.97 8.23 -1.68
N ARG A 29 15.03 7.43 -2.15
CA ARG A 29 14.28 6.48 -1.31
C ARG A 29 15.17 5.49 -0.57
N ALA A 30 16.14 4.91 -1.28
CA ALA A 30 17.03 3.92 -0.68
C ALA A 30 17.84 4.50 0.48
N ASP A 31 18.47 5.64 0.26
CA ASP A 31 19.36 6.29 1.24
C ASP A 31 18.57 6.76 2.47
N VAL A 32 17.41 7.40 2.26
CA VAL A 32 16.55 7.88 3.35
C VAL A 32 16.06 6.72 4.21
N LEU A 33 15.55 5.64 3.60
CA LEU A 33 15.01 4.50 4.35
C LEU A 33 16.11 3.73 5.08
N HIS A 34 17.30 3.56 4.49
CA HIS A 34 18.44 2.97 5.17
C HIS A 34 18.92 3.82 6.35
N HIS A 35 19.04 5.13 6.13
CA HIS A 35 19.41 6.07 7.20
C HIS A 35 18.41 6.02 8.36
N THR A 36 17.12 6.09 8.07
CA THR A 36 16.05 6.02 9.08
C THR A 36 16.09 4.71 9.85
N LYS A 37 16.25 3.57 9.15
CA LYS A 37 16.35 2.25 9.77
C LYS A 37 17.50 2.19 10.77
N VAL A 38 18.68 2.66 10.39
CA VAL A 38 19.90 2.62 11.25
C VAL A 38 19.76 3.59 12.41
N SER A 39 19.37 4.84 12.15
CA SER A 39 19.28 5.91 13.17
C SER A 39 18.22 5.62 14.25
N CYS A 40 17.17 4.87 13.91
CA CYS A 40 16.12 4.48 14.85
C CYS A 40 16.29 3.06 15.41
N GLY A 41 17.40 2.36 15.12
CA GLY A 41 17.65 1.00 15.63
C GLY A 41 16.60 -0.03 15.18
N LEU A 42 16.01 0.13 13.99
CA LEU A 42 15.00 -0.78 13.48
C LEU A 42 15.63 -2.05 12.94
N THR A 43 15.08 -3.21 13.31
CA THR A 43 15.53 -4.48 12.74
C THR A 43 15.02 -4.68 11.33
N GLU A 44 13.78 -4.27 11.08
CA GLU A 44 13.12 -4.35 9.77
C GLU A 44 12.32 -3.07 9.51
N LEU A 45 12.22 -2.67 8.25
CA LEU A 45 11.44 -1.51 7.79
C LEU A 45 10.79 -1.79 6.44
N MET A 46 9.56 -1.34 6.27
CA MET A 46 8.84 -1.28 5.01
C MET A 46 8.13 0.08 4.90
N TYR A 47 8.19 0.68 3.71
CA TYR A 47 7.57 1.95 3.40
C TYR A 47 6.48 1.77 2.37
N LEU A 48 5.24 2.09 2.76
CA LEU A 48 4.06 2.10 1.89
C LEU A 48 3.67 3.54 1.61
N SER A 49 3.63 3.92 0.34
CA SER A 49 3.24 5.25 -0.11
C SER A 49 2.21 5.15 -1.22
N THR A 50 1.08 5.84 -1.03
CA THR A 50 -0.03 5.93 -1.97
C THR A 50 -0.55 7.37 -2.03
N CYS A 51 -1.49 7.69 -2.91
CA CYS A 51 -2.08 9.02 -2.98
C CYS A 51 -2.75 9.50 -1.67
N ASN A 52 -3.19 8.56 -0.80
CA ASN A 52 -4.02 8.86 0.37
C ASN A 52 -3.38 8.51 1.71
N ARG A 53 -2.19 7.88 1.71
CA ARG A 53 -1.48 7.47 2.93
C ARG A 53 0.00 7.25 2.69
N VAL A 54 0.76 7.54 3.71
CA VAL A 54 2.16 7.09 3.87
C VAL A 54 2.25 6.34 5.19
N GLU A 55 2.72 5.09 5.13
CA GLU A 55 2.84 4.23 6.29
C GLU A 55 4.23 3.61 6.37
N PHE A 56 4.77 3.59 7.58
CA PHE A 56 6.03 2.95 7.92
C PHE A 56 5.74 1.75 8.79
N ILE A 57 5.95 0.56 8.26
CA ILE A 57 5.79 -0.72 8.97
C ILE A 57 7.18 -1.17 9.39
N PHE A 58 7.41 -1.36 10.69
CA PHE A 58 8.73 -1.67 11.18
C PHE A 58 8.73 -2.58 12.41
N VAL A 59 9.90 -3.13 12.71
CA VAL A 59 10.13 -4.00 13.85
C VAL A 59 11.20 -3.38 14.75
N THR A 60 10.83 -3.12 16.01
CA THR A 60 11.74 -2.64 17.04
C THR A 60 11.36 -3.21 18.41
N THR A 61 12.31 -3.29 19.32
CA THR A 61 12.09 -3.61 20.73
C THR A 61 11.90 -2.37 21.60
N GLU A 62 12.12 -1.18 21.03
CA GLU A 62 11.92 0.09 21.73
C GLU A 62 10.42 0.42 21.85
N THR A 63 10.08 1.19 22.89
CA THR A 63 8.74 1.76 23.02
C THR A 63 8.54 2.86 21.98
N VAL A 64 7.47 2.72 21.19
CA VAL A 64 7.11 3.71 20.16
C VAL A 64 6.20 4.77 20.81
N ASP A 65 6.81 5.81 21.31
CA ASP A 65 6.15 6.99 21.89
C ASP A 65 6.41 8.26 21.06
N VAL A 66 5.97 9.41 21.55
CA VAL A 66 6.16 10.70 20.87
C VAL A 66 7.65 11.01 20.66
N SER A 67 8.53 10.62 21.58
CA SER A 67 9.96 10.85 21.43
C SER A 67 10.57 9.98 20.34
N PHE A 68 10.10 8.74 20.21
CA PHE A 68 10.47 7.85 19.11
C PHE A 68 9.99 8.43 17.76
N VAL A 69 8.74 8.89 17.67
CA VAL A 69 8.19 9.50 16.44
C VAL A 69 8.99 10.74 16.04
N SER A 70 9.35 11.58 17.01
CA SER A 70 10.20 12.76 16.75
C SER A 70 11.56 12.35 16.17
N ARG A 71 12.24 11.37 16.78
CA ARG A 71 13.54 10.85 16.30
C ARG A 71 13.41 10.22 14.93
N PHE A 72 12.32 9.45 14.70
CA PHE A 72 12.04 8.79 13.42
C PHE A 72 11.92 9.82 12.29
N PHE A 73 11.08 10.85 12.45
CA PHE A 73 10.90 11.84 11.40
C PHE A 73 12.08 12.81 11.28
N THR A 74 12.86 13.03 12.34
CA THR A 74 14.14 13.74 12.23
C THR A 74 15.17 12.97 11.39
N ALA A 75 15.16 11.62 11.48
CA ALA A 75 16.01 10.79 10.65
C ALA A 75 15.48 10.62 9.21
N PHE A 76 14.17 10.70 9.03
CA PHE A 76 13.51 10.59 7.70
C PHE A 76 13.65 11.86 6.87
N PHE A 77 13.59 13.03 7.51
CA PHE A 77 13.75 14.33 6.86
C PHE A 77 15.15 14.91 7.07
N ASP A 78 15.57 15.78 6.17
CA ASP A 78 16.69 16.67 6.44
C ASP A 78 16.28 17.73 7.47
N SER A 79 17.24 18.28 8.21
CA SER A 79 17.02 19.26 9.28
C SER A 79 16.30 20.57 8.83
N SER A 80 16.17 20.78 7.53
CA SER A 80 15.43 21.87 6.93
C SER A 80 13.89 21.72 6.99
N GLU A 81 13.37 20.48 7.13
CA GLU A 81 11.94 20.14 7.03
C GLU A 81 11.22 20.15 8.40
N LYS A 82 11.49 21.15 9.25
CA LYS A 82 10.93 21.23 10.61
C LYS A 82 9.41 21.19 10.67
N ASP A 83 8.74 21.85 9.73
CA ASP A 83 7.27 21.89 9.70
C ASP A 83 6.67 20.51 9.41
N SER A 84 7.27 19.75 8.50
CA SER A 84 6.88 18.38 8.19
C SER A 84 7.09 17.43 9.39
N ILE A 85 8.17 17.61 10.14
CA ILE A 85 8.44 16.85 11.37
C ILE A 85 7.40 17.17 12.45
N ILE A 86 7.10 18.43 12.70
CA ILE A 86 6.09 18.86 13.69
C ILE A 86 4.70 18.34 13.31
N LEU A 87 4.34 18.43 12.01
CA LEU A 87 3.07 17.91 11.51
C LEU A 87 2.97 16.41 11.75
N ALA A 88 4.03 15.64 11.45
CA ALA A 88 4.05 14.21 11.70
C ALA A 88 3.91 13.86 13.19
N ILE A 89 4.64 14.55 14.09
CA ILE A 89 4.55 14.33 15.53
C ILE A 89 3.12 14.53 16.06
N ASN A 90 2.41 15.52 15.53
CA ASN A 90 1.08 15.89 16.01
C ASN A 90 -0.03 15.01 15.42
N HIS A 91 0.16 14.44 14.24
CA HIS A 91 -0.91 13.82 13.46
C HIS A 91 -0.64 12.37 13.05
N ALA A 92 0.56 11.83 13.29
CA ALA A 92 0.84 10.43 12.99
C ALA A 92 0.03 9.51 13.90
N GLU A 93 -0.62 8.54 13.30
CA GLU A 93 -1.30 7.46 14.01
C GLU A 93 -0.31 6.33 14.28
N ILE A 94 -0.27 5.84 15.51
CA ILE A 94 0.66 4.80 15.93
C ILE A 94 -0.10 3.53 16.25
N TYR A 95 0.24 2.46 15.57
CA TYR A 95 -0.29 1.14 15.83
C TYR A 95 0.81 0.20 16.28
N SER A 96 0.56 -0.60 17.32
CA SER A 96 1.54 -1.50 17.91
C SER A 96 0.95 -2.90 18.10
N GLY A 97 1.78 -3.91 17.90
CA GLY A 97 1.41 -5.30 18.16
C GLY A 97 0.21 -5.78 17.33
N GLU A 98 -0.84 -6.22 18.00
CA GLU A 98 -2.06 -6.69 17.34
C GLU A 98 -2.80 -5.58 16.59
N ASN A 99 -2.78 -4.35 17.13
CA ASN A 99 -3.40 -3.21 16.45
C ASN A 99 -2.68 -2.88 15.16
N ALA A 100 -1.35 -3.04 15.09
CA ALA A 100 -0.58 -2.89 13.85
C ALA A 100 -0.97 -3.95 12.82
N LEU A 101 -1.10 -5.21 13.24
CA LEU A 101 -1.57 -6.28 12.38
C LEU A 101 -2.99 -6.00 11.86
N ARG A 102 -3.93 -5.69 12.75
CA ARG A 102 -5.31 -5.35 12.41
C ARG A 102 -5.37 -4.20 11.41
N HIS A 103 -4.59 -3.15 11.65
CA HIS A 103 -4.53 -1.99 10.77
C HIS A 103 -4.10 -2.38 9.34
N ILE A 104 -2.98 -3.07 9.18
CA ILE A 104 -2.49 -3.42 7.83
C ILE A 104 -3.41 -4.42 7.11
N LEU A 105 -4.10 -5.31 7.84
CA LEU A 105 -5.12 -6.20 7.28
C LEU A 105 -6.31 -5.39 6.74
N ASN A 106 -6.81 -4.41 7.51
CA ASN A 106 -7.88 -3.51 7.08
C ASN A 106 -7.46 -2.66 5.87
N VAL A 107 -6.24 -2.14 5.88
CA VAL A 107 -5.69 -1.37 4.75
C VAL A 107 -5.67 -2.21 3.49
N ALA A 108 -5.05 -3.38 3.53
CA ALA A 108 -4.91 -4.25 2.35
C ALA A 108 -6.25 -4.83 1.85
N ALA A 109 -7.21 -5.04 2.77
CA ALA A 109 -8.57 -5.42 2.43
C ALA A 109 -9.44 -4.24 1.95
N SER A 110 -8.85 -3.03 1.86
CA SER A 110 -9.55 -1.78 1.49
C SER A 110 -10.74 -1.43 2.40
N LEU A 111 -10.71 -1.85 3.66
CA LEU A 111 -11.72 -1.49 4.65
C LEU A 111 -11.41 -0.15 5.30
N ASP A 112 -10.12 0.21 5.39
CA ASP A 112 -9.63 1.52 5.83
C ASP A 112 -9.15 2.36 4.63
N SER A 113 -10.02 2.60 3.67
CA SER A 113 -9.73 3.38 2.46
C SER A 113 -10.81 4.43 2.23
N LEU A 114 -10.47 5.54 1.53
CA LEU A 114 -11.44 6.52 1.04
C LEU A 114 -12.53 5.83 0.21
N VAL A 115 -12.13 4.81 -0.53
CA VAL A 115 -12.99 3.98 -1.36
C VAL A 115 -12.86 2.55 -0.90
N VAL A 116 -13.83 2.12 -0.09
CA VAL A 116 -13.86 0.76 0.46
C VAL A 116 -14.06 -0.25 -0.67
N GLY A 117 -13.24 -1.33 -0.70
CA GLY A 117 -13.36 -2.44 -1.66
C GLY A 117 -12.55 -2.26 -2.94
N GLU A 118 -11.68 -1.25 -3.05
CA GLU A 118 -10.79 -1.06 -4.20
C GLU A 118 -9.59 -2.02 -4.13
N ARG A 119 -9.40 -2.83 -5.20
CA ARG A 119 -8.35 -3.86 -5.22
C ARG A 119 -6.93 -3.33 -5.47
N GLU A 120 -6.79 -2.04 -5.68
CA GLU A 120 -5.50 -1.44 -6.03
C GLU A 120 -4.52 -1.45 -4.86
N ILE A 121 -5.03 -1.25 -3.65
CA ILE A 121 -4.22 -1.20 -2.42
C ILE A 121 -3.44 -2.49 -2.14
N ILE A 122 -4.01 -3.67 -2.39
CA ILE A 122 -3.30 -4.94 -2.19
C ILE A 122 -2.07 -5.05 -3.11
N THR A 123 -2.17 -4.49 -4.33
CA THR A 123 -1.05 -4.44 -5.27
C THR A 123 0.01 -3.45 -4.81
N GLN A 124 -0.40 -2.31 -4.25
CA GLN A 124 0.51 -1.31 -3.70
C GLN A 124 1.26 -1.84 -2.47
N VAL A 125 0.57 -2.53 -1.56
CA VAL A 125 1.19 -3.21 -0.40
C VAL A 125 2.22 -4.24 -0.85
N ARG A 126 1.91 -5.05 -1.88
CA ARG A 126 2.86 -6.03 -2.42
C ARG A 126 4.10 -5.34 -3.01
N LYS A 127 3.91 -4.32 -3.85
CA LYS A 127 5.02 -3.56 -4.46
C LYS A 127 5.90 -2.89 -3.40
N ALA A 128 5.31 -2.32 -2.36
CA ALA A 128 6.04 -1.71 -1.25
C ALA A 128 6.91 -2.73 -0.50
N TYR A 129 6.38 -3.95 -0.27
CA TYR A 129 7.16 -5.04 0.32
C TYR A 129 8.29 -5.52 -0.61
N ASP A 130 8.00 -5.76 -1.89
CA ASP A 130 9.01 -6.23 -2.86
C ASP A 130 10.15 -5.23 -2.94
N LEU A 131 9.87 -3.92 -2.99
CA LEU A 131 10.88 -2.87 -2.96
C LEU A 131 11.69 -2.88 -1.65
N SER A 132 11.03 -2.99 -0.49
CA SER A 132 11.73 -3.03 0.80
C SER A 132 12.64 -4.26 0.94
N ARG A 133 12.26 -5.38 0.30
CA ARG A 133 13.08 -6.57 0.20
C ARG A 133 14.28 -6.36 -0.72
N GLU A 134 14.10 -5.75 -1.88
CA GLU A 134 15.17 -5.42 -2.82
C GLU A 134 16.19 -4.48 -2.20
N LEU A 135 15.74 -3.51 -1.40
CA LEU A 135 16.59 -2.61 -0.63
C LEU A 135 17.28 -3.29 0.58
N GLY A 136 16.94 -4.54 0.91
CA GLY A 136 17.51 -5.25 2.06
C GLY A 136 17.13 -4.67 3.43
N ILE A 137 16.05 -3.89 3.51
CA ILE A 137 15.59 -3.27 4.75
C ILE A 137 14.47 -4.06 5.44
N SER A 138 13.77 -4.97 4.74
CA SER A 138 12.79 -5.89 5.32
C SER A 138 13.44 -7.22 5.70
N GLY A 139 12.82 -7.92 6.66
CA GLY A 139 13.27 -9.22 7.13
C GLY A 139 12.15 -10.25 7.19
N ASP A 140 12.32 -11.25 8.02
CA ASP A 140 11.44 -12.42 8.10
C ASP A 140 10.08 -12.08 8.73
N THR A 141 10.07 -11.16 9.71
CA THR A 141 8.83 -10.74 10.39
C THR A 141 7.90 -10.00 9.44
N ILE A 142 8.42 -9.00 8.70
CA ILE A 142 7.64 -8.26 7.71
C ILE A 142 7.22 -9.20 6.56
N ARG A 143 8.07 -10.13 6.14
CA ARG A 143 7.73 -11.13 5.13
C ARG A 143 6.48 -11.93 5.51
N ILE A 144 6.44 -12.48 6.72
CA ILE A 144 5.30 -13.28 7.22
C ILE A 144 4.07 -12.39 7.36
N LEU A 145 4.24 -11.18 7.90
CA LEU A 145 3.17 -10.18 8.04
C LEU A 145 2.51 -9.88 6.69
N ILE A 146 3.30 -9.54 5.68
CA ILE A 146 2.75 -9.16 4.37
C ILE A 146 2.19 -10.37 3.62
N GLN A 147 2.78 -11.54 3.76
CA GLN A 147 2.20 -12.76 3.21
C GLN A 147 0.79 -13.01 3.77
N LYS A 148 0.63 -12.93 5.11
CA LYS A 148 -0.68 -13.06 5.77
C LYS A 148 -1.64 -11.95 5.36
N THR A 149 -1.14 -10.71 5.26
CA THR A 149 -1.93 -9.55 4.83
C THR A 149 -2.51 -9.77 3.42
N ILE A 150 -1.70 -10.22 2.47
CA ILE A 150 -2.16 -10.48 1.10
C ILE A 150 -3.15 -11.67 1.07
N GLU A 151 -2.89 -12.72 1.85
CA GLU A 151 -3.81 -13.87 1.96
C GLU A 151 -5.17 -13.44 2.51
N THR A 152 -5.19 -12.69 3.60
CA THR A 152 -6.41 -12.19 4.23
C THR A 152 -7.20 -11.26 3.31
N ALA A 153 -6.53 -10.32 2.64
CA ALA A 153 -7.19 -9.45 1.68
C ALA A 153 -7.85 -10.25 0.54
N LYS A 154 -7.17 -11.30 0.03
CA LYS A 154 -7.77 -12.20 -0.97
C LYS A 154 -8.98 -12.96 -0.42
N LYS A 155 -8.92 -13.46 0.83
CA LYS A 155 -10.08 -14.12 1.49
C LYS A 155 -11.26 -13.14 1.58
N VAL A 156 -11.04 -11.90 2.04
CA VAL A 156 -12.06 -10.85 2.08
C VAL A 156 -12.68 -10.63 0.70
N TYR A 157 -11.86 -10.42 -0.34
CA TYR A 157 -12.37 -10.17 -1.70
C TYR A 157 -13.08 -11.35 -2.37
N THR A 158 -12.84 -12.58 -1.94
CA THR A 158 -13.45 -13.77 -2.53
C THR A 158 -14.64 -14.30 -1.76
N GLN A 159 -14.65 -14.11 -0.43
CA GLN A 159 -15.67 -14.64 0.47
C GLN A 159 -16.73 -13.62 0.87
N THR A 160 -16.53 -12.35 0.52
CA THR A 160 -17.50 -11.28 0.76
C THR A 160 -17.80 -10.51 -0.52
N ASP A 161 -18.92 -9.81 -0.53
CA ASP A 161 -19.33 -8.97 -1.65
C ASP A 161 -18.72 -7.55 -1.59
N ILE A 162 -17.82 -7.30 -0.62
CA ILE A 162 -17.23 -5.97 -0.39
C ILE A 162 -16.55 -5.39 -1.65
N ALA A 163 -16.01 -6.24 -2.53
CA ALA A 163 -15.34 -5.86 -3.76
C ALA A 163 -16.21 -5.92 -5.02
N ARG A 164 -17.46 -6.39 -4.91
CA ARG A 164 -18.35 -6.53 -6.10
C ARG A 164 -18.81 -5.19 -6.66
N ASN A 165 -18.85 -4.16 -5.82
CA ASN A 165 -19.11 -2.79 -6.24
C ASN A 165 -17.97 -1.88 -5.76
N PRO A 166 -16.78 -1.92 -6.39
CA PRO A 166 -15.75 -0.94 -6.07
C PRO A 166 -16.29 0.42 -6.48
N VAL A 167 -16.57 1.27 -5.50
CA VAL A 167 -17.04 2.62 -5.73
C VAL A 167 -15.82 3.53 -5.71
N SER A 168 -14.92 3.36 -6.69
CA SER A 168 -13.95 4.41 -6.95
C SER A 168 -14.70 5.61 -7.54
N VAL A 169 -14.29 6.82 -7.15
CA VAL A 169 -14.79 8.07 -7.74
C VAL A 169 -14.75 7.97 -9.27
N VAL A 170 -13.71 7.33 -9.83
CA VAL A 170 -13.53 7.03 -11.25
C VAL A 170 -14.64 6.11 -11.79
N SER A 171 -14.93 4.99 -11.10
CA SER A 171 -15.96 4.05 -11.56
C SER A 171 -17.38 4.62 -11.46
N LEU A 172 -17.64 5.44 -10.43
CA LEU A 172 -18.91 6.15 -10.29
C LEU A 172 -19.06 7.23 -11.35
N ALA A 173 -18.04 8.04 -11.60
CA ALA A 173 -18.03 9.04 -12.65
C ALA A 173 -18.30 8.39 -14.02
N TYR A 174 -17.63 7.27 -14.31
CA TYR A 174 -17.86 6.52 -15.54
C TYR A 174 -19.29 5.97 -15.64
N ARG A 175 -19.87 5.41 -14.57
CA ARG A 175 -21.25 4.91 -14.57
C ARG A 175 -22.23 6.03 -14.91
N LYS A 176 -22.09 7.21 -14.27
CA LYS A 176 -22.90 8.38 -14.60
C LYS A 176 -22.69 8.85 -16.04
N LEU A 177 -21.45 8.86 -16.53
CA LEU A 177 -21.16 9.18 -17.93
C LEU A 177 -21.83 8.19 -18.90
N ARG A 178 -21.74 6.89 -18.63
CA ARG A 178 -22.38 5.84 -19.44
C ARG A 178 -23.90 6.02 -19.49
N ASP A 179 -24.53 6.35 -18.36
CA ASP A 179 -25.98 6.55 -18.27
C ASP A 179 -26.47 7.76 -19.09
N LEU A 180 -25.54 8.70 -19.41
CA LEU A 180 -25.79 9.81 -20.34
C LEU A 180 -25.68 9.40 -21.82
N ASN A 181 -25.33 8.15 -22.13
CA ASN A 181 -25.20 7.59 -23.50
C ASN A 181 -24.23 8.42 -24.37
N VAL A 182 -23.12 8.89 -23.84
CA VAL A 182 -22.10 9.62 -24.60
C VAL A 182 -21.46 8.69 -25.63
N PRO A 183 -21.37 9.07 -26.91
CA PRO A 183 -20.81 8.25 -27.98
C PRO A 183 -19.33 7.90 -27.71
N LEU A 184 -18.87 6.70 -28.12
CA LEU A 184 -17.49 6.27 -27.90
C LEU A 184 -16.43 7.07 -28.69
N ASN A 185 -16.86 7.74 -29.76
CA ASN A 185 -16.04 8.67 -30.55
C ASN A 185 -16.10 10.12 -30.04
N ALA A 186 -16.73 10.36 -28.89
CA ALA A 186 -16.77 11.66 -28.24
C ALA A 186 -15.37 12.18 -27.95
N ARG A 187 -15.14 13.48 -28.20
CA ARG A 187 -13.88 14.14 -27.88
C ARG A 187 -13.80 14.44 -26.38
N ILE A 188 -12.78 13.88 -25.74
CA ILE A 188 -12.56 13.99 -24.31
C ILE A 188 -11.36 14.86 -24.03
N ILE A 189 -11.58 15.99 -23.37
CA ILE A 189 -10.50 16.84 -22.82
C ILE A 189 -10.18 16.38 -21.40
N LEU A 190 -8.92 16.06 -21.14
CA LEU A 190 -8.38 15.74 -19.84
C LEU A 190 -7.58 16.94 -19.31
N VAL A 191 -8.01 17.56 -18.24
CA VAL A 191 -7.33 18.68 -17.58
C VAL A 191 -6.64 18.19 -16.31
N GLY A 192 -5.31 18.11 -16.35
CA GLY A 192 -4.48 17.47 -15.36
C GLY A 192 -4.09 16.04 -15.75
N ALA A 193 -2.84 15.67 -15.48
CA ALA A 193 -2.31 14.32 -15.66
C ALA A 193 -1.86 13.71 -14.32
N GLY A 194 -2.56 14.02 -13.24
CA GLY A 194 -2.40 13.43 -11.92
C GLY A 194 -2.95 12.00 -11.85
N VAL A 195 -2.75 11.34 -10.70
CA VAL A 195 -3.10 9.92 -10.48
C VAL A 195 -4.57 9.65 -10.80
N THR A 196 -5.49 10.44 -10.25
CA THR A 196 -6.95 10.25 -10.42
C THR A 196 -7.37 10.45 -11.87
N ASN A 197 -6.90 11.52 -12.51
CA ASN A 197 -7.28 11.82 -13.90
C ASN A 197 -6.66 10.80 -14.88
N THR A 198 -5.43 10.35 -14.62
CA THR A 198 -4.81 9.24 -15.37
C THR A 198 -5.60 7.94 -15.21
N ALA A 199 -6.06 7.62 -14.01
CA ALA A 199 -6.89 6.45 -13.76
C ALA A 199 -8.24 6.56 -14.52
N MET A 200 -8.88 7.74 -14.50
CA MET A 200 -10.12 7.99 -15.24
C MET A 200 -9.91 7.85 -16.75
N ALA A 201 -8.85 8.43 -17.28
CA ALA A 201 -8.51 8.35 -18.69
C ALA A 201 -8.29 6.90 -19.17
N ARG A 202 -7.51 6.12 -18.41
CA ARG A 202 -7.31 4.68 -18.69
C ARG A 202 -8.60 3.89 -18.59
N TYR A 203 -9.46 4.24 -17.65
CA TYR A 203 -10.76 3.59 -17.49
C TYR A 203 -11.66 3.87 -18.70
N LEU A 204 -11.73 5.12 -19.18
CA LEU A 204 -12.45 5.50 -20.39
C LEU A 204 -11.90 4.79 -21.64
N SER A 205 -10.58 4.79 -21.82
CA SER A 205 -9.92 4.09 -22.93
C SER A 205 -10.22 2.59 -22.95
N LYS A 206 -10.19 1.93 -21.77
CA LYS A 206 -10.57 0.52 -21.62
C LYS A 206 -12.01 0.23 -22.05
N HIS A 207 -12.90 1.22 -21.92
CA HIS A 207 -14.32 1.11 -22.30
C HIS A 207 -14.61 1.62 -23.72
N GLY A 208 -13.58 1.87 -24.52
CA GLY A 208 -13.71 2.09 -25.96
C GLY A 208 -13.70 3.56 -26.39
N TYR A 209 -13.50 4.51 -25.52
CA TYR A 209 -13.28 5.90 -25.93
C TYR A 209 -11.89 6.05 -26.56
N THR A 210 -11.78 6.86 -27.62
CA THR A 210 -10.57 6.91 -28.46
C THR A 210 -10.05 8.32 -28.77
N ASP A 211 -10.86 9.37 -28.62
CA ASP A 211 -10.44 10.75 -28.94
C ASP A 211 -10.12 11.52 -27.65
N PHE A 212 -8.81 11.60 -27.31
CA PHE A 212 -8.33 12.23 -26.09
C PHE A 212 -7.42 13.40 -26.38
N VAL A 213 -7.64 14.50 -25.65
CA VAL A 213 -6.78 15.68 -25.64
C VAL A 213 -6.37 15.96 -24.20
N VAL A 214 -5.07 16.00 -23.91
CA VAL A 214 -4.55 16.10 -22.56
C VAL A 214 -3.88 17.46 -22.33
N PHE A 215 -4.36 18.20 -21.34
CA PHE A 215 -3.77 19.44 -20.89
C PHE A 215 -3.15 19.26 -19.49
N ASN A 216 -1.89 19.63 -19.32
CA ASN A 216 -1.25 19.57 -18.01
C ASN A 216 -0.23 20.71 -17.84
N ARG A 217 -0.02 21.13 -16.58
CA ARG A 217 0.97 22.16 -16.24
C ARG A 217 2.38 21.75 -16.71
N THR A 218 2.76 20.51 -16.47
CA THR A 218 4.02 19.91 -16.95
C THR A 218 3.74 19.15 -18.24
N LEU A 219 4.22 19.66 -19.37
CA LEU A 219 3.94 19.11 -20.72
C LEU A 219 4.36 17.64 -20.84
N SER A 220 5.52 17.25 -20.30
CA SER A 220 6.02 15.88 -20.37
C SER A 220 5.06 14.86 -19.72
N ASN A 221 4.32 15.23 -18.67
CA ASN A 221 3.30 14.38 -18.07
C ASN A 221 2.08 14.26 -18.98
N ALA A 222 1.70 15.34 -19.67
CA ALA A 222 0.62 15.30 -20.66
C ALA A 222 1.00 14.42 -21.86
N GLU A 223 2.21 14.55 -22.38
CA GLU A 223 2.75 13.74 -23.50
C GLU A 223 2.78 12.26 -23.15
N LYS A 224 3.22 11.92 -21.92
CA LYS A 224 3.24 10.53 -21.45
C LYS A 224 1.84 9.93 -21.44
N LEU A 225 0.87 10.64 -20.86
CA LEU A 225 -0.53 10.15 -20.81
C LEU A 225 -1.15 10.10 -22.20
N ALA A 226 -0.97 11.13 -23.01
CA ALA A 226 -1.49 11.18 -24.39
C ALA A 226 -0.92 10.06 -25.24
N SER A 227 0.37 9.72 -25.11
CA SER A 227 0.98 8.59 -25.81
C SER A 227 0.32 7.26 -25.45
N GLU A 228 0.00 7.02 -24.16
CA GLU A 228 -0.73 5.82 -23.72
C GLU A 228 -2.13 5.74 -24.34
N LEU A 229 -2.80 6.89 -24.48
CA LEU A 229 -4.18 6.99 -24.99
C LEU A 229 -4.26 7.15 -26.51
N LYS A 230 -3.13 7.28 -27.20
CA LYS A 230 -3.04 7.65 -28.63
C LYS A 230 -3.71 8.99 -28.95
N GLY A 231 -3.68 9.91 -27.98
CA GLY A 231 -4.26 11.24 -28.05
C GLY A 231 -3.22 12.33 -28.31
N THR A 232 -3.62 13.59 -28.13
CA THR A 232 -2.76 14.78 -28.25
C THR A 232 -2.49 15.44 -26.90
N ALA A 233 -1.35 16.08 -26.75
CA ALA A 233 -0.92 16.74 -25.51
C ALA A 233 -0.68 18.22 -25.69
N PHE A 234 -1.07 19.03 -24.73
CA PHE A 234 -0.88 20.46 -24.73
C PHE A 234 -0.48 20.97 -23.33
N PRO A 235 0.29 22.06 -23.25
CA PRO A 235 0.52 22.73 -21.97
C PRO A 235 -0.76 23.41 -21.47
N LEU A 236 -1.01 23.37 -20.15
CA LEU A 236 -2.23 23.87 -19.54
C LEU A 236 -2.56 25.33 -19.87
N TYR A 237 -1.53 26.18 -19.98
CA TYR A 237 -1.71 27.60 -20.29
C TYR A 237 -2.31 27.86 -21.68
N THR A 238 -2.35 26.85 -22.57
CA THR A 238 -2.99 26.97 -23.89
C THR A 238 -4.47 26.61 -23.89
N LEU A 239 -4.98 26.05 -22.80
CA LEU A 239 -6.39 25.66 -22.65
C LEU A 239 -7.37 26.79 -22.96
N PRO A 240 -7.15 28.07 -22.51
CA PRO A 240 -8.05 29.17 -22.85
C PRO A 240 -8.12 29.53 -24.36
N HIS A 241 -7.22 28.99 -25.17
CA HIS A 241 -7.12 29.27 -26.61
C HIS A 241 -7.53 28.07 -27.49
N TYR A 242 -7.87 26.94 -26.87
CA TYR A 242 -8.29 25.74 -27.60
C TYR A 242 -9.69 25.90 -28.16
N LYS A 243 -9.85 25.69 -29.49
CA LYS A 243 -11.09 25.99 -30.23
C LYS A 243 -11.63 24.78 -31.04
N GLU A 244 -11.11 23.60 -30.81
CA GLU A 244 -11.53 22.41 -31.57
C GLU A 244 -12.79 21.74 -31.01
N GLY A 245 -13.37 22.30 -29.92
CA GLY A 245 -14.55 21.75 -29.27
C GLY A 245 -14.29 20.52 -28.42
N PHE A 246 -15.31 20.08 -27.71
CA PHE A 246 -15.30 18.88 -26.88
C PHE A 246 -16.71 18.35 -26.67
N ASP A 247 -16.82 17.10 -26.24
CA ASP A 247 -18.05 16.48 -25.76
C ASP A 247 -18.01 16.24 -24.26
N VAL A 248 -16.84 15.85 -23.76
CA VAL A 248 -16.60 15.58 -22.33
C VAL A 248 -15.33 16.29 -21.87
N ILE A 249 -15.40 16.97 -20.74
CA ILE A 249 -14.21 17.41 -19.97
C ILE A 249 -14.08 16.52 -18.74
N VAL A 250 -12.88 16.02 -18.45
CA VAL A 250 -12.53 15.42 -17.18
C VAL A 250 -11.43 16.27 -16.56
N THR A 251 -11.69 16.83 -15.41
CA THR A 251 -10.74 17.68 -14.70
C THR A 251 -10.44 17.14 -13.32
N CYS A 252 -9.16 17.14 -12.97
CA CYS A 252 -8.66 16.81 -11.64
C CYS A 252 -7.24 17.37 -11.51
N THR A 253 -7.16 18.64 -11.07
CA THR A 253 -5.87 19.29 -10.84
C THR A 253 -5.63 19.51 -9.33
N GLY A 254 -4.42 19.85 -8.97
CA GLY A 254 -4.07 20.30 -7.62
C GLY A 254 -4.05 21.82 -7.50
N SER A 255 -4.84 22.53 -8.31
CA SER A 255 -4.94 23.99 -8.27
C SER A 255 -5.86 24.42 -7.15
N GLU A 256 -5.52 25.51 -6.48
CA GLU A 256 -6.43 26.23 -5.57
C GLU A 256 -7.33 27.21 -6.33
N GLU A 257 -6.97 27.53 -7.58
CA GLU A 257 -7.72 28.45 -8.44
C GLU A 257 -8.57 27.65 -9.44
N ILE A 258 -9.71 28.25 -9.81
CA ILE A 258 -10.60 27.75 -10.86
C ILE A 258 -9.83 27.69 -12.18
N ILE A 259 -9.75 26.52 -12.79
CA ILE A 259 -9.06 26.30 -14.06
C ILE A 259 -10.00 26.55 -15.25
N ILE A 260 -11.24 26.07 -15.14
CA ILE A 260 -12.24 26.18 -16.20
C ILE A 260 -13.21 27.30 -15.82
N THR A 261 -12.76 28.54 -16.06
CA THR A 261 -13.60 29.72 -15.88
C THR A 261 -14.69 29.72 -16.95
N LYS A 262 -15.68 30.57 -16.76
CA LYS A 262 -16.77 30.76 -17.72
C LYS A 262 -16.30 31.18 -19.12
N GLU A 263 -15.25 32.01 -19.19
CA GLU A 263 -14.64 32.47 -20.44
C GLU A 263 -13.91 31.30 -21.13
N VAL A 264 -13.16 30.52 -20.36
CA VAL A 264 -12.50 29.31 -20.85
C VAL A 264 -13.53 28.32 -21.38
N TYR A 265 -14.56 28.02 -20.59
CA TYR A 265 -15.63 27.10 -21.00
C TYR A 265 -16.28 27.54 -22.31
N ARG A 266 -16.65 28.83 -22.43
CA ARG A 266 -17.21 29.40 -23.68
C ARG A 266 -16.28 29.21 -24.88
N THR A 267 -14.99 29.40 -24.70
CA THR A 267 -14.00 29.20 -25.77
C THR A 267 -13.93 27.73 -26.17
N LEU A 268 -13.92 26.82 -25.20
CA LEU A 268 -13.85 25.38 -25.42
C LEU A 268 -15.07 24.82 -26.14
N THR A 269 -16.27 25.38 -25.96
CA THR A 269 -17.47 24.95 -26.71
C THR A 269 -17.38 25.21 -28.20
N ALA A 270 -16.47 26.10 -28.66
CA ALA A 270 -16.30 26.42 -30.08
C ALA A 270 -17.62 26.81 -30.77
N ASN A 271 -18.54 27.49 -30.06
CA ASN A 271 -19.91 27.86 -30.48
C ASN A 271 -20.87 26.66 -30.68
N ASP A 272 -20.49 25.48 -30.25
CA ASP A 272 -21.38 24.32 -30.20
C ASP A 272 -22.27 24.38 -28.95
N ASN A 273 -23.56 24.56 -29.11
CA ASN A 273 -24.55 24.63 -28.05
C ASN A 273 -25.14 23.26 -27.69
N SER A 274 -24.59 22.18 -28.22
CA SER A 274 -24.99 20.83 -27.81
C SER A 274 -24.67 20.61 -26.33
N ARG A 275 -25.46 19.77 -25.67
CA ARG A 275 -25.29 19.46 -24.27
C ARG A 275 -23.94 18.77 -24.03
N LYS A 276 -23.12 19.34 -23.15
CA LYS A 276 -21.78 18.86 -22.80
C LYS A 276 -21.77 18.13 -21.46
N VAL A 277 -20.74 17.35 -21.23
CA VAL A 277 -20.51 16.69 -19.93
C VAL A 277 -19.23 17.21 -19.32
N VAL A 278 -19.27 17.57 -18.03
CA VAL A 278 -18.07 17.92 -17.26
C VAL A 278 -17.99 16.98 -16.05
N ILE A 279 -16.88 16.27 -15.94
CA ILE A 279 -16.54 15.42 -14.80
C ILE A 279 -15.46 16.16 -14.01
N ASP A 280 -15.84 16.74 -12.89
CA ASP A 280 -14.93 17.47 -11.99
C ASP A 280 -14.60 16.63 -10.77
N LEU A 281 -13.39 16.08 -10.75
CA LEU A 281 -12.87 15.22 -9.68
C LEU A 281 -11.89 15.97 -8.77
N ALA A 282 -11.74 17.29 -8.95
CA ALA A 282 -10.83 18.10 -8.16
C ALA A 282 -11.44 18.52 -6.81
N VAL A 283 -10.57 18.73 -5.82
CA VAL A 283 -10.90 19.34 -4.53
C VAL A 283 -9.78 20.33 -4.19
N PRO A 284 -10.08 21.66 -4.20
CA PRO A 284 -11.34 22.29 -4.60
C PRO A 284 -11.68 22.09 -6.08
N ASN A 285 -12.93 22.38 -6.46
CA ASN A 285 -13.41 22.18 -7.83
C ASN A 285 -12.63 23.04 -8.83
N ASP A 286 -12.30 22.45 -9.99
CA ASP A 286 -11.63 23.14 -11.10
C ASP A 286 -12.61 23.94 -11.97
N LEU A 287 -13.93 23.59 -11.94
CA LEU A 287 -14.97 24.23 -12.75
C LEU A 287 -15.62 25.39 -12.00
N ASP A 288 -15.76 26.53 -12.69
CA ASP A 288 -16.53 27.68 -12.19
C ASP A 288 -18.00 27.29 -11.97
N PRO A 289 -18.54 27.49 -10.75
CA PRO A 289 -19.94 27.16 -10.43
C PRO A 289 -20.95 27.93 -11.28
N ALA A 290 -20.60 29.05 -11.89
CA ALA A 290 -21.47 29.79 -12.81
C ALA A 290 -21.64 29.10 -14.18
N VAL A 291 -20.81 28.11 -14.52
CA VAL A 291 -20.94 27.38 -15.81
C VAL A 291 -22.21 26.58 -15.88
N PRO A 292 -22.55 25.69 -14.91
CA PRO A 292 -23.79 24.92 -14.98
C PRO A 292 -25.06 25.76 -14.82
N GLU A 293 -24.94 27.01 -14.33
CA GLU A 293 -26.07 27.93 -14.26
C GLU A 293 -26.42 28.59 -15.62
N GLN A 294 -25.42 28.69 -16.52
CA GLN A 294 -25.55 29.47 -17.75
C GLN A 294 -25.51 28.62 -19.03
N TYR A 295 -25.00 27.40 -18.93
CA TYR A 295 -24.84 26.47 -20.06
C TYR A 295 -25.55 25.15 -19.78
N ASP A 296 -26.08 24.53 -20.81
CA ASP A 296 -26.65 23.17 -20.72
C ASP A 296 -25.52 22.14 -20.59
N VAL A 297 -25.11 21.89 -19.35
CA VAL A 297 -24.02 20.99 -19.01
C VAL A 297 -24.45 19.93 -17.98
N ASN A 298 -24.11 18.68 -18.24
CA ASN A 298 -24.21 17.62 -17.24
C ASN A 298 -22.95 17.63 -16.36
N LEU A 299 -23.07 18.18 -15.16
CA LEU A 299 -21.97 18.20 -14.20
C LEU A 299 -21.97 16.93 -13.34
N ILE A 300 -20.86 16.19 -13.38
CA ILE A 300 -20.55 15.07 -12.50
C ILE A 300 -19.43 15.52 -11.56
N ALA A 301 -19.80 16.07 -10.42
CA ALA A 301 -18.84 16.58 -9.43
C ALA A 301 -18.53 15.52 -8.36
N VAL A 302 -17.31 15.59 -7.80
CA VAL A 302 -16.83 14.66 -6.76
C VAL A 302 -17.76 14.59 -5.56
N ASN A 303 -18.35 15.72 -5.14
CA ASN A 303 -19.27 15.76 -4.01
C ASN A 303 -20.54 14.95 -4.26
N ASN A 304 -21.12 15.02 -5.46
CA ASN A 304 -22.29 14.22 -5.84
C ASN A 304 -21.97 12.72 -5.95
N LEU A 305 -20.72 12.39 -6.20
CA LEU A 305 -20.25 11.00 -6.24
C LEU A 305 -20.05 10.45 -4.83
N GLN A 306 -19.65 11.28 -3.87
CA GLN A 306 -19.54 10.90 -2.47
C GLN A 306 -20.89 10.62 -1.83
N GLU A 307 -21.96 11.33 -2.19
CA GLU A 307 -23.33 11.05 -1.73
C GLU A 307 -23.78 9.64 -2.17
N VAL A 308 -23.60 9.31 -3.44
CA VAL A 308 -23.91 7.97 -3.97
C VAL A 308 -23.00 6.90 -3.35
N ALA A 309 -21.75 7.23 -3.07
CA ALA A 309 -20.85 6.33 -2.34
C ALA A 309 -21.38 6.05 -0.92
N ASN A 310 -21.91 7.06 -0.24
CA ASN A 310 -22.46 6.95 1.11
C ASN A 310 -23.78 6.15 1.16
N GLU A 311 -24.63 6.24 0.14
CA GLU A 311 -25.83 5.38 0.03
C GLU A 311 -25.47 3.90 -0.15
N ASN A 312 -24.46 3.62 -0.97
CA ASN A 312 -23.89 2.29 -1.13
C ASN A 312 -23.15 1.79 0.14
N LEU A 313 -22.76 2.68 1.05
CA LEU A 313 -22.16 2.30 2.35
C LEU A 313 -23.16 1.56 3.25
N LYS A 314 -24.44 1.91 3.23
CA LYS A 314 -25.48 1.22 4.02
C LYS A 314 -25.66 -0.25 3.60
N GLU A 315 -25.59 -0.54 2.31
CA GLU A 315 -25.61 -1.93 1.83
C GLU A 315 -24.33 -2.69 2.23
N ARG A 316 -23.24 -1.97 2.46
CA ARG A 316 -21.93 -2.53 2.85
C ARG A 316 -21.80 -2.78 4.36
N GLU A 317 -22.54 -2.09 5.22
CA GLU A 317 -22.50 -2.34 6.67
C GLU A 317 -22.73 -3.82 6.98
N ASN A 318 -23.65 -4.47 6.27
CA ASN A 318 -23.90 -5.92 6.40
C ASN A 318 -22.69 -6.79 5.94
N GLN A 319 -21.82 -6.27 5.09
CA GLN A 319 -20.61 -6.99 4.63
C GLN A 319 -19.41 -6.75 5.55
N LEU A 320 -19.40 -5.67 6.31
CA LEU A 320 -18.29 -5.34 7.22
C LEU A 320 -18.15 -6.38 8.33
N ASP A 321 -19.26 -6.92 8.85
CA ASP A 321 -19.23 -7.97 9.89
C ASP A 321 -18.55 -9.24 9.35
N ALA A 322 -18.88 -9.65 8.12
CA ALA A 322 -18.22 -10.79 7.49
C ALA A 322 -16.74 -10.55 7.24
N CYS A 323 -16.36 -9.33 6.81
CA CYS A 323 -14.97 -8.94 6.63
C CYS A 323 -14.22 -8.96 7.98
N ASN A 324 -14.80 -8.39 9.03
CA ASN A 324 -14.22 -8.36 10.36
C ASN A 324 -14.00 -9.78 10.90
N ALA A 325 -14.94 -10.69 10.71
CA ALA A 325 -14.77 -12.09 11.13
C ALA A 325 -13.57 -12.76 10.43
N ILE A 326 -13.36 -12.50 9.14
CA ILE A 326 -12.20 -13.01 8.39
C ILE A 326 -10.89 -12.41 8.96
N ILE A 327 -10.90 -11.12 9.28
CA ILE A 327 -9.71 -10.43 9.84
C ILE A 327 -9.37 -10.99 11.22
N GLU A 328 -10.37 -11.15 12.12
CA GLU A 328 -10.13 -11.72 13.45
C GLU A 328 -9.54 -13.14 13.38
N ASN A 329 -10.10 -14.00 12.52
CA ASN A 329 -9.55 -15.34 12.31
C ASN A 329 -8.11 -15.27 11.78
N SER A 330 -7.81 -14.35 10.86
CA SER A 330 -6.46 -14.18 10.32
C SER A 330 -5.47 -13.67 11.36
N ILE A 331 -5.91 -12.85 12.32
CA ILE A 331 -5.08 -12.41 13.46
C ILE A 331 -4.71 -13.60 14.35
N LEU A 332 -5.67 -14.48 14.65
CA LEU A 332 -5.41 -15.70 15.43
C LEU A 332 -4.42 -16.63 14.70
N GLU A 333 -4.64 -16.87 13.41
CA GLU A 333 -3.73 -17.65 12.57
C GLU A 333 -2.31 -17.07 12.57
N PHE A 334 -2.17 -15.74 12.40
CA PHE A 334 -0.88 -15.07 12.37
C PHE A 334 -0.10 -15.20 13.68
N ARG A 335 -0.79 -15.12 14.82
CA ARG A 335 -0.14 -15.35 16.13
C ARG A 335 0.56 -16.71 16.18
N GLY A 336 -0.11 -17.74 15.68
CA GLY A 336 0.44 -19.08 15.60
C GLY A 336 1.62 -19.20 14.65
N GLU A 337 1.48 -18.68 13.43
CA GLU A 337 2.55 -18.71 12.41
C GLU A 337 3.81 -17.98 12.90
N LEU A 338 3.66 -16.81 13.52
CA LEU A 338 4.78 -16.04 14.06
C LEU A 338 5.49 -16.80 15.20
N ARG A 339 4.73 -17.43 16.11
CA ARG A 339 5.28 -18.22 17.21
C ARG A 339 6.03 -19.44 16.68
N GLN A 340 5.43 -20.18 15.73
CA GLN A 340 6.11 -21.32 15.07
C GLN A 340 7.43 -20.88 14.44
N ARG A 341 7.42 -19.73 13.77
CA ARG A 341 8.64 -19.19 13.15
C ARG A 341 9.72 -18.83 14.16
N GLN A 342 9.34 -18.18 15.25
CA GLN A 342 10.28 -17.85 16.34
C GLN A 342 10.95 -19.10 16.92
N VAL A 343 10.17 -20.17 17.14
CA VAL A 343 10.72 -21.45 17.59
C VAL A 343 11.62 -22.09 16.54
N GLN A 344 11.24 -22.07 15.26
CA GLN A 344 12.10 -22.56 14.19
C GLN A 344 13.44 -21.82 14.14
N VAL A 345 13.42 -20.49 14.26
CA VAL A 345 14.64 -19.67 14.29
C VAL A 345 15.48 -20.00 15.51
N ALA A 346 14.88 -20.05 16.71
CA ALA A 346 15.58 -20.40 17.95
C ALA A 346 16.21 -21.80 17.91
N MET A 347 15.53 -22.73 17.23
CA MET A 347 16.01 -24.12 17.07
C MET A 347 17.00 -24.30 15.91
N SER A 348 17.16 -23.31 15.01
CA SER A 348 18.03 -23.41 13.84
C SER A 348 19.52 -23.61 14.19
N ASP A 349 19.94 -23.13 15.34
CA ASP A 349 21.33 -23.24 15.83
C ASP A 349 21.61 -24.59 16.51
N VAL A 350 20.58 -25.34 16.89
CA VAL A 350 20.75 -26.64 17.56
C VAL A 350 21.61 -27.64 16.76
N PRO A 351 21.36 -27.83 15.45
CA PRO A 351 22.20 -28.75 14.65
C PRO A 351 23.67 -28.33 14.63
N LYS A 352 23.95 -27.05 14.53
CA LYS A 352 25.30 -26.49 14.50
C LYS A 352 26.02 -26.74 15.84
N LYS A 353 25.34 -26.40 16.94
CA LYS A 353 25.90 -26.61 18.29
C LYS A 353 26.15 -28.08 18.61
N VAL A 354 25.23 -28.99 18.24
CA VAL A 354 25.39 -30.41 18.42
C VAL A 354 26.60 -30.94 17.63
N LYS A 355 26.77 -30.47 16.39
CA LYS A 355 27.93 -30.82 15.58
C LYS A 355 29.24 -30.26 16.13
N GLU A 356 29.26 -29.01 16.60
CA GLU A 356 30.42 -28.43 17.30
C GLU A 356 30.83 -29.23 18.54
N ILE A 357 29.84 -29.68 19.34
CA ILE A 357 30.09 -30.55 20.50
C ILE A 357 30.68 -31.87 20.07
N HIS A 358 30.12 -32.51 19.04
CA HIS A 358 30.64 -33.74 18.47
C HIS A 358 32.10 -33.60 18.00
N ASP A 359 32.36 -32.60 17.15
CA ASP A 359 33.69 -32.33 16.61
C ASP A 359 34.71 -31.99 17.73
N THR A 360 34.29 -31.26 18.74
CA THR A 360 35.13 -30.95 19.91
C THR A 360 35.44 -32.21 20.71
N ALA A 361 34.48 -33.10 20.96
CA ALA A 361 34.68 -34.35 21.68
C ALA A 361 35.66 -35.27 20.92
N VAL A 362 35.46 -35.45 19.63
CA VAL A 362 36.25 -36.37 18.80
C VAL A 362 37.66 -35.86 18.54
N ASN A 363 37.80 -34.59 18.19
CA ASN A 363 39.05 -34.01 17.69
C ASN A 363 39.88 -33.27 18.75
N SER A 364 39.33 -33.06 19.97
CA SER A 364 40.02 -32.33 21.03
C SER A 364 40.02 -33.06 22.37
N VAL A 365 38.81 -33.33 22.94
CA VAL A 365 38.70 -33.85 24.30
C VAL A 365 39.20 -35.27 24.40
N PHE A 366 38.77 -36.13 23.48
CA PHE A 366 39.10 -37.60 23.48
C PHE A 366 40.01 -37.97 22.30
N ALA A 367 40.66 -37.04 21.65
CA ALA A 367 41.46 -37.31 20.45
C ALA A 367 42.55 -38.35 20.66
N LYS A 368 43.27 -38.29 21.81
CA LYS A 368 44.33 -39.24 22.14
C LYS A 368 43.83 -40.65 22.39
N GLU A 369 42.69 -40.77 23.08
CA GLU A 369 42.09 -42.05 23.40
C GLU A 369 41.51 -42.71 22.12
N ILE A 370 40.91 -41.90 21.25
CA ILE A 370 40.39 -42.37 19.97
C ILE A 370 41.53 -42.77 19.05
N GLU A 371 42.67 -42.09 19.06
CA GLU A 371 43.82 -42.44 18.24
C GLU A 371 44.36 -43.82 18.58
N GLN A 372 44.30 -44.24 19.84
CA GLN A 372 44.76 -45.51 20.35
C GLN A 372 43.79 -46.68 20.12
N MET A 373 42.56 -46.40 19.69
CA MET A 373 41.56 -47.43 19.38
C MET A 373 41.91 -48.21 18.11
N ASP A 374 41.55 -49.50 18.07
CA ASP A 374 41.58 -50.30 16.86
C ASP A 374 40.49 -49.84 15.85
N SER A 375 40.63 -50.22 14.59
CA SER A 375 39.76 -49.77 13.51
C SER A 375 38.28 -50.17 13.72
N ALA A 376 38.01 -51.35 14.29
CA ALA A 376 36.63 -51.83 14.50
C ALA A 376 35.94 -51.01 15.62
N SER A 377 36.69 -50.71 16.71
CA SER A 377 36.21 -49.87 17.81
C SER A 377 35.93 -48.42 17.35
N LYS A 378 36.79 -47.87 16.49
CA LYS A 378 36.55 -46.52 15.89
C LYS A 378 35.28 -46.51 15.04
N GLU A 379 35.04 -47.52 14.23
CA GLU A 379 33.82 -47.59 13.40
C GLU A 379 32.54 -47.70 14.25
N ILE A 380 32.59 -48.46 15.35
CA ILE A 380 31.45 -48.54 16.29
C ILE A 380 31.21 -47.19 16.98
N LEU A 381 32.27 -46.54 17.46
CA LEU A 381 32.19 -45.22 18.10
C LEU A 381 31.58 -44.19 17.15
N GLU A 382 32.03 -44.13 15.91
CA GLU A 382 31.49 -43.24 14.90
C GLU A 382 29.99 -43.50 14.63
N LYS A 383 29.58 -44.74 14.53
CA LYS A 383 28.15 -45.11 14.38
C LYS A 383 27.31 -44.66 15.58
N VAL A 384 27.83 -44.81 16.79
CA VAL A 384 27.15 -44.39 18.03
C VAL A 384 27.04 -42.87 18.07
N LEU A 385 28.12 -42.15 17.82
CA LEU A 385 28.15 -40.69 17.83
C LEU A 385 27.20 -40.10 16.78
N ASN A 386 27.24 -40.64 15.55
CA ASN A 386 26.32 -40.24 14.49
C ASN A 386 24.84 -40.51 14.84
N TYR A 387 24.54 -41.64 15.51
CA TYR A 387 23.19 -41.92 15.99
C TYR A 387 22.74 -40.93 17.06
N VAL A 388 23.61 -40.64 18.04
CA VAL A 388 23.36 -39.70 19.14
C VAL A 388 23.16 -38.28 18.59
N GLU A 389 24.06 -37.83 17.71
CA GLU A 389 23.97 -36.53 17.04
C GLU A 389 22.61 -36.35 16.33
N LYS A 390 22.24 -37.36 15.50
CA LYS A 390 20.95 -37.33 14.79
C LYS A 390 19.75 -37.29 15.74
N LYS A 391 19.83 -37.95 16.90
CA LYS A 391 18.75 -37.94 17.88
C LYS A 391 18.70 -36.65 18.66
N TYR A 392 19.85 -36.07 19.07
CA TYR A 392 19.93 -34.80 19.75
C TYR A 392 19.48 -33.63 18.88
N ILE A 393 19.59 -33.73 17.56
CA ILE A 393 19.02 -32.76 16.61
C ILE A 393 17.51 -32.99 16.47
N SER A 394 17.07 -34.23 16.22
CA SER A 394 15.69 -34.51 15.80
C SER A 394 14.67 -34.50 16.94
N VAL A 395 15.05 -34.95 18.14
CA VAL A 395 14.11 -35.07 19.28
C VAL A 395 13.68 -33.72 19.82
N PRO A 396 14.57 -32.75 20.14
CA PRO A 396 14.15 -31.41 20.59
C PRO A 396 13.30 -30.71 19.56
N MET A 397 13.61 -30.84 18.26
CA MET A 397 12.82 -30.24 17.18
C MET A 397 11.41 -30.81 17.11
N LYS A 398 11.25 -32.15 17.31
CA LYS A 398 9.94 -32.80 17.38
C LYS A 398 9.14 -32.30 18.59
N MET A 399 9.76 -32.32 19.78
CA MET A 399 9.10 -31.89 21.02
C MET A 399 8.67 -30.42 20.95
N ALA A 400 9.52 -29.53 20.41
CA ALA A 400 9.17 -28.13 20.24
C ALA A 400 7.95 -27.96 19.29
N ARG A 401 7.89 -28.77 18.23
CA ARG A 401 6.74 -28.76 17.31
C ARG A 401 5.47 -29.29 17.97
N GLU A 402 5.55 -30.39 18.71
CA GLU A 402 4.42 -30.99 19.42
C GLU A 402 3.83 -30.03 20.47
N ILE A 403 4.67 -29.37 21.26
CA ILE A 403 4.24 -28.34 22.24
C ILE A 403 3.49 -27.20 21.53
N LEU A 404 3.98 -26.74 20.40
CA LEU A 404 3.31 -25.69 19.63
C LEU A 404 1.97 -26.14 19.05
N GLU A 405 1.86 -27.40 18.59
CA GLU A 405 0.63 -27.96 18.04
C GLU A 405 -0.43 -28.22 19.14
N GLU A 406 -0.01 -28.60 20.34
CA GLU A 406 -0.92 -28.77 21.48
C GLU A 406 -1.49 -27.46 22.00
N GLU A 407 -0.69 -26.41 22.10
CA GLU A 407 -1.17 -25.06 22.45
C GLU A 407 -2.19 -24.50 21.43
N PHE A 408 -2.08 -24.92 20.16
CA PHE A 408 -3.03 -24.54 19.10
C PHE A 408 -4.39 -25.24 19.24
N ARG A 409 -4.45 -26.43 19.88
CA ARG A 409 -5.71 -27.17 20.07
C ARG A 409 -6.45 -26.74 21.32
N GLN A 410 -5.80 -26.02 22.23
CA GLN A 410 -6.40 -25.58 23.51
C GLN A 410 -6.89 -24.13 23.51
N ASN A 411 -6.59 -23.34 22.47
CA ASN A 411 -7.06 -21.98 22.22
C ASN A 411 -7.95 -21.90 20.97
#